data_eda25f7d0e7fe1f0d99262afdc811624
#
_entry.id   eda25f7d0e7fe1f0d99262afdc811624
#
_cell.length_a   1.000
_cell.length_b   1.000
_cell.length_c   1.000
_cell.angle_alpha   90.00
_cell.angle_beta   90.00
_cell.angle_gamma   90.00
#
_symmetry.space_group_name_H-M   'P 1'
#
loop_
_entity.id
_entity.type
_entity.pdbx_description
1 polymer ?
#
loop_
_entity_poly.entity_id
_entity_poly.type
_entity_poly.pdbx_seq_one_letter_code
_entity_poly.pdbx_strand_id
1 'polypeptide(L)'
;MNVNTNREPGSEKCERYQPRVLIRRVERRVPTPLTLVTHAIASLALVPAYALAATVIGTPGMRFHLEALDIARRLVWHDRKAMLSQAGRLALYPMDSTRYFEFGWVWSHLMRRGRARAYLDVSSPRLLPLCYARRAAVERAWLVNPDAADLALTRQWAEALSLSAKCQFSDTPIEASEFRDQRFDVITSISVFEHIAEDRRGLAVLRRLLAPGGTILLTLPCAAVGYDQYRDYDEYNLTQQNADGSYFFQRFYDASSLKERVFAVLGEPRQMTVYGEREPGYFGRNAEQKMRGLPYPFWREPYMMGRHFQIYPSIDALPGEGVVAMEFVK
;
A
#
# COMPACT_ATOMS: atom_id res chain seq x y z
N MET A 1 19.96 63.38 9.93
CA MET A 1 18.64 62.80 9.73
C MET A 1 18.76 61.30 9.75
N ASN A 2 18.34 60.70 10.86
CA ASN A 2 18.38 59.27 11.08
C ASN A 2 17.19 58.62 10.38
N VAL A 3 17.46 57.61 9.57
CA VAL A 3 16.42 56.66 9.12
C VAL A 3 16.71 55.31 9.76
N ASN A 4 15.92 55.01 10.72
CA ASN A 4 15.90 53.74 11.48
C ASN A 4 15.19 52.69 10.63
N THR A 5 15.89 51.60 10.24
CA THR A 5 15.28 50.43 9.62
C THR A 5 15.48 49.25 10.54
N ASN A 6 14.58 49.07 11.51
CA ASN A 6 14.37 47.83 12.18
C ASN A 6 13.72 46.83 11.17
N ARG A 7 14.51 45.93 10.61
CA ARG A 7 14.01 44.67 10.02
C ARG A 7 14.18 43.58 11.08
N GLU A 8 13.06 43.14 11.60
CA GLU A 8 13.02 41.88 12.33
C GLU A 8 13.49 40.73 11.39
N PRO A 9 14.31 39.77 11.86
CA PRO A 9 14.64 38.61 11.07
C PRO A 9 13.41 37.70 11.02
N GLY A 10 12.69 37.77 9.91
CA GLY A 10 11.65 36.78 9.58
C GLY A 10 12.24 35.39 9.60
N SER A 11 11.65 34.52 10.37
CA SER A 11 11.93 33.09 10.40
C SER A 11 11.61 32.48 9.03
N GLU A 12 12.52 32.52 8.09
CA GLU A 12 12.53 31.64 6.94
C GLU A 12 12.69 30.23 7.49
N LYS A 13 11.59 29.52 7.65
CA LYS A 13 11.62 28.06 7.76
C LYS A 13 12.26 27.55 6.49
N CYS A 14 13.49 27.10 6.62
CA CYS A 14 14.22 26.39 5.58
C CYS A 14 13.39 25.11 5.28
N GLU A 15 12.46 25.20 4.32
CA GLU A 15 11.86 24.01 3.73
C GLU A 15 13.01 23.25 3.10
N ARG A 16 13.39 22.14 3.72
CA ARG A 16 14.41 21.25 3.17
C ARG A 16 13.93 20.80 1.80
N TYR A 17 14.67 21.18 0.79
CA TYR A 17 14.40 20.80 -0.60
C TYR A 17 14.45 19.28 -0.71
N GLN A 18 13.30 18.64 -0.90
CA GLN A 18 13.24 17.22 -1.22
C GLN A 18 13.55 17.02 -2.70
N PRO A 19 14.47 16.12 -3.06
CA PRO A 19 14.76 15.82 -4.45
C PRO A 19 13.48 15.41 -5.20
N ARG A 20 13.30 15.93 -6.41
CA ARG A 20 12.19 15.56 -7.31
C ARG A 20 12.69 14.55 -8.33
N VAL A 21 11.96 13.45 -8.49
CA VAL A 21 12.25 12.42 -9.50
C VAL A 21 11.07 12.31 -10.47
N LEU A 22 11.31 12.61 -11.75
CA LEU A 22 10.29 12.48 -12.78
C LEU A 22 10.37 11.08 -13.43
N ILE A 23 9.31 10.31 -13.30
CA ILE A 23 9.16 9.00 -13.93
C ILE A 23 8.33 9.17 -15.21
N ARG A 24 8.91 8.83 -16.35
CA ARG A 24 8.21 8.84 -17.63
C ARG A 24 7.45 7.55 -17.86
N ARG A 25 6.39 7.62 -18.63
CA ARG A 25 5.59 6.46 -19.02
C ARG A 25 6.47 5.43 -19.74
N VAL A 26 6.44 4.20 -19.23
CA VAL A 26 7.13 3.08 -19.86
C VAL A 26 6.18 2.44 -20.90
N GLU A 27 6.66 2.25 -22.11
CA GLU A 27 5.89 1.55 -23.14
C GLU A 27 5.66 0.09 -22.73
N ARG A 28 4.38 -0.29 -22.66
CA ARG A 28 4.01 -1.68 -22.40
C ARG A 28 4.26 -2.52 -23.65
N ARG A 29 4.98 -3.61 -23.50
CA ARG A 29 5.14 -4.59 -24.57
C ARG A 29 3.83 -5.35 -24.75
N VAL A 30 3.29 -5.37 -25.98
CA VAL A 30 2.14 -6.21 -26.32
C VAL A 30 2.63 -7.66 -26.46
N PRO A 31 2.16 -8.58 -25.60
CA PRO A 31 2.61 -9.97 -25.66
C PRO A 31 2.05 -10.67 -26.88
N THR A 32 2.86 -11.49 -27.55
CA THR A 32 2.38 -12.37 -28.62
C THR A 32 1.52 -13.49 -28.06
N PRO A 33 0.62 -14.11 -28.86
CA PRO A 33 -0.13 -15.29 -28.41
C PRO A 33 0.77 -16.42 -27.87
N LEU A 34 1.91 -16.63 -28.50
CA LEU A 34 2.90 -17.63 -28.03
C LEU A 34 3.44 -17.25 -26.65
N THR A 35 3.77 -15.98 -26.42
CA THR A 35 4.21 -15.49 -25.10
C THR A 35 3.15 -15.74 -24.03
N LEU A 36 1.87 -15.51 -24.34
CA LEU A 36 0.77 -15.74 -23.41
C LEU A 36 0.64 -17.23 -23.03
N VAL A 37 0.69 -18.11 -24.03
CA VAL A 37 0.59 -19.56 -23.82
C VAL A 37 1.78 -20.09 -23.03
N THR A 38 3.01 -19.75 -23.42
CA THR A 38 4.23 -20.20 -22.72
C THR A 38 4.24 -19.67 -21.28
N HIS A 39 3.81 -18.43 -21.05
CA HIS A 39 3.73 -17.85 -19.71
C HIS A 39 2.67 -18.52 -18.85
N ALA A 40 1.51 -18.88 -19.42
CA ALA A 40 0.46 -19.62 -18.71
C ALA A 40 0.93 -21.02 -18.31
N ILE A 41 1.55 -21.77 -19.23
CA ILE A 41 2.11 -23.10 -18.95
C ILE A 41 3.20 -23.03 -17.88
N ALA A 42 4.15 -22.08 -18.02
CA ALA A 42 5.20 -21.88 -17.05
C ALA A 42 4.64 -21.52 -15.66
N SER A 43 3.59 -20.71 -15.59
CA SER A 43 2.96 -20.32 -14.32
C SER A 43 2.40 -21.54 -13.56
N LEU A 44 1.81 -22.51 -14.23
CA LEU A 44 1.26 -23.71 -13.57
C LEU A 44 2.33 -24.51 -12.81
N ALA A 45 3.54 -24.60 -13.36
CA ALA A 45 4.65 -25.33 -12.74
C ALA A 45 5.47 -24.45 -11.79
N LEU A 46 5.72 -23.19 -12.16
CA LEU A 46 6.67 -22.33 -11.46
C LEU A 46 6.06 -21.57 -10.29
N VAL A 47 4.75 -21.25 -10.31
CA VAL A 47 4.09 -20.61 -9.15
C VAL A 47 4.24 -21.45 -7.88
N PRO A 48 3.87 -22.75 -7.84
CA PRO A 48 4.04 -23.54 -6.62
C PRO A 48 5.51 -23.74 -6.24
N ALA A 49 6.40 -23.91 -7.21
CA ALA A 49 7.83 -24.10 -6.95
C ALA A 49 8.45 -22.83 -6.29
N TYR A 50 8.20 -21.66 -6.84
CA TYR A 50 8.69 -20.41 -6.27
C TYR A 50 7.99 -20.01 -4.95
N ALA A 51 6.70 -20.34 -4.80
CA ALA A 51 6.00 -20.16 -3.53
C ALA A 51 6.61 -21.05 -2.43
N LEU A 52 6.94 -22.30 -2.74
CA LEU A 52 7.64 -23.20 -1.80
C LEU A 52 9.04 -22.64 -1.47
N ALA A 53 9.83 -22.27 -2.47
CA ALA A 53 11.16 -21.69 -2.25
C ALA A 53 11.10 -20.42 -1.40
N ALA A 54 10.12 -19.54 -1.65
CA ALA A 54 9.88 -18.33 -0.86
C ALA A 54 9.53 -18.65 0.60
N THR A 55 8.73 -19.68 0.82
CA THR A 55 8.38 -20.15 2.17
C THR A 55 9.61 -20.68 2.90
N VAL A 56 10.45 -21.46 2.22
CA VAL A 56 11.69 -22.02 2.79
C VAL A 56 12.67 -20.93 3.21
N ILE A 57 12.83 -19.86 2.39
CA ILE A 57 13.71 -18.73 2.74
C ILE A 57 13.07 -17.74 3.71
N GLY A 58 11.84 -17.98 4.18
CA GLY A 58 11.17 -17.16 5.16
C GLY A 58 10.59 -15.84 4.62
N THR A 59 10.22 -15.77 3.33
CA THR A 59 9.53 -14.58 2.80
C THR A 59 8.26 -14.32 3.61
N PRO A 60 8.06 -13.11 4.16
CA PRO A 60 6.86 -12.82 4.92
C PRO A 60 5.61 -12.81 4.03
N GLY A 61 4.43 -12.91 4.63
CA GLY A 61 3.16 -12.79 3.91
C GLY A 61 2.76 -13.99 3.05
N MET A 62 3.55 -15.07 2.96
CA MET A 62 3.26 -16.25 2.12
C MET A 62 1.89 -16.88 2.40
N ARG A 63 1.35 -16.75 3.61
CA ARG A 63 0.00 -17.20 3.94
C ARG A 63 -1.08 -16.64 3.00
N PHE A 64 -0.89 -15.44 2.46
CA PHE A 64 -1.86 -14.80 1.58
C PHE A 64 -2.02 -15.50 0.22
N HIS A 65 -1.07 -16.36 -0.17
CA HIS A 65 -1.29 -17.25 -1.32
C HIS A 65 -2.46 -18.22 -1.09
N LEU A 66 -2.59 -18.78 0.12
CA LEU A 66 -3.71 -19.67 0.45
C LEU A 66 -5.03 -18.92 0.59
N GLU A 67 -5.01 -17.73 1.22
CA GLU A 67 -6.20 -16.85 1.30
C GLU A 67 -6.66 -16.43 -0.11
N ALA A 68 -5.72 -16.11 -0.98
CA ALA A 68 -5.99 -15.72 -2.36
C ALA A 68 -6.60 -16.87 -3.18
N LEU A 69 -6.13 -18.10 -3.01
CA LEU A 69 -6.71 -19.28 -3.66
C LEU A 69 -8.14 -19.55 -3.18
N ASP A 70 -8.42 -19.42 -1.87
CA ASP A 70 -9.79 -19.57 -1.35
C ASP A 70 -10.71 -18.48 -1.90
N ILE A 71 -10.24 -17.23 -1.95
CA ILE A 71 -11.00 -16.11 -2.53
C ILE A 71 -11.22 -16.36 -4.02
N ALA A 72 -10.19 -16.70 -4.78
CA ALA A 72 -10.29 -16.99 -6.21
C ALA A 72 -11.35 -18.06 -6.50
N ARG A 73 -11.36 -19.15 -5.74
CA ARG A 73 -12.38 -20.20 -5.83
C ARG A 73 -13.80 -19.66 -5.59
N ARG A 74 -13.99 -18.83 -4.59
CA ARG A 74 -15.30 -18.21 -4.25
C ARG A 74 -15.76 -17.24 -5.33
N LEU A 75 -14.85 -16.44 -5.89
CA LEU A 75 -15.14 -15.55 -7.01
C LEU A 75 -15.68 -16.31 -8.22
N VAL A 76 -15.00 -17.40 -8.62
CA VAL A 76 -15.44 -18.25 -9.73
C VAL A 76 -16.78 -18.94 -9.43
N TRP A 77 -17.00 -19.33 -8.18
CA TRP A 77 -18.28 -19.95 -7.78
C TRP A 77 -19.43 -18.96 -7.82
N HIS A 78 -19.18 -17.71 -7.44
CA HIS A 78 -20.20 -16.64 -7.42
C HIS A 78 -20.60 -16.18 -8.83
N ASP A 79 -19.63 -15.86 -9.67
CA ASP A 79 -19.83 -15.52 -11.08
C ASP A 79 -18.60 -15.89 -11.92
N ARG A 80 -18.66 -17.11 -12.48
CA ARG A 80 -17.56 -17.64 -13.31
C ARG A 80 -17.23 -16.73 -14.50
N LYS A 81 -18.26 -16.21 -15.18
CA LYS A 81 -18.06 -15.45 -16.41
C LYS A 81 -17.40 -14.09 -16.14
N ALA A 82 -17.88 -13.37 -15.14
CA ALA A 82 -17.35 -12.06 -14.80
C ALA A 82 -16.03 -12.13 -14.02
N MET A 83 -15.83 -13.18 -13.20
CA MET A 83 -14.74 -13.21 -12.21
C MET A 83 -13.54 -14.08 -12.61
N LEU A 84 -13.60 -14.83 -13.72
CA LEU A 84 -12.54 -15.79 -14.09
C LEU A 84 -11.15 -15.13 -14.24
N SER A 85 -11.08 -13.97 -14.88
CA SER A 85 -9.83 -13.23 -15.06
C SER A 85 -9.26 -12.75 -13.72
N GLN A 86 -10.10 -12.23 -12.86
CA GLN A 86 -9.73 -11.75 -11.52
C GLN A 86 -9.26 -12.91 -10.63
N ALA A 87 -10.00 -14.01 -10.64
CA ALA A 87 -9.66 -15.22 -9.90
C ALA A 87 -8.33 -15.84 -10.39
N GLY A 88 -8.12 -15.90 -11.70
CA GLY A 88 -6.86 -16.38 -12.29
C GLY A 88 -5.67 -15.51 -11.88
N ARG A 89 -5.81 -14.18 -11.96
CA ARG A 89 -4.77 -13.26 -11.52
C ARG A 89 -4.48 -13.43 -10.02
N LEU A 90 -5.51 -13.50 -9.19
CA LEU A 90 -5.38 -13.66 -7.75
C LEU A 90 -4.70 -14.99 -7.37
N ALA A 91 -5.04 -16.08 -8.06
CA ALA A 91 -4.44 -17.39 -7.81
C ALA A 91 -2.96 -17.46 -8.21
N LEU A 92 -2.57 -16.75 -9.28
CA LEU A 92 -1.20 -16.78 -9.80
C LEU A 92 -0.28 -15.72 -9.19
N TYR A 93 -0.80 -14.52 -8.91
CA TYR A 93 -0.02 -13.38 -8.41
C TYR A 93 -0.83 -12.57 -7.38
N PRO A 94 -1.05 -13.12 -6.17
CA PRO A 94 -1.92 -12.49 -5.16
C PRO A 94 -1.38 -11.16 -4.65
N MET A 95 -0.07 -11.02 -4.66
CA MET A 95 0.65 -9.85 -4.17
C MET A 95 1.88 -9.60 -5.04
N ASP A 96 2.39 -8.39 -4.99
CA ASP A 96 3.65 -8.03 -5.61
C ASP A 96 4.52 -7.18 -4.66
N SER A 97 5.83 -7.14 -4.94
CA SER A 97 6.80 -6.28 -4.27
C SER A 97 6.71 -6.35 -2.74
N THR A 98 6.84 -5.21 -2.08
CA THR A 98 6.84 -5.06 -0.62
C THR A 98 5.54 -5.49 0.06
N ARG A 99 4.46 -5.74 -0.71
CA ARG A 99 3.18 -6.26 -0.16
C ARG A 99 3.37 -7.57 0.62
N TYR A 100 4.37 -8.38 0.26
CA TYR A 100 4.71 -9.59 1.03
C TYR A 100 5.08 -9.26 2.48
N PHE A 101 5.89 -8.21 2.67
CA PHE A 101 6.23 -7.73 4.00
C PHE A 101 5.04 -7.00 4.67
N GLU A 102 4.45 -6.03 3.98
CA GLU A 102 3.40 -5.17 4.52
C GLU A 102 2.20 -5.98 5.01
N PHE A 103 1.68 -6.90 4.18
CA PHE A 103 0.56 -7.75 4.55
C PHE A 103 0.91 -8.70 5.70
N GLY A 104 2.10 -9.29 5.68
CA GLY A 104 2.57 -10.18 6.75
C GLY A 104 2.65 -9.44 8.08
N TRP A 105 3.24 -8.25 8.09
CA TRP A 105 3.39 -7.42 9.27
C TRP A 105 2.04 -6.93 9.79
N VAL A 106 1.23 -6.28 8.96
CA VAL A 106 -0.10 -5.76 9.34
C VAL A 106 -1.00 -6.90 9.84
N TRP A 107 -1.02 -8.03 9.15
CA TRP A 107 -1.80 -9.18 9.57
C TRP A 107 -1.42 -9.69 10.96
N SER A 108 -0.13 -9.77 11.26
CA SER A 108 0.32 -10.21 12.58
C SER A 108 -0.18 -9.30 13.70
N HIS A 109 -0.28 -7.98 13.45
CA HIS A 109 -0.81 -7.00 14.39
C HIS A 109 -2.34 -7.10 14.52
N LEU A 110 -3.04 -7.25 13.41
CA LEU A 110 -4.50 -7.47 13.40
C LEU A 110 -4.90 -8.72 14.20
N MET A 111 -4.13 -9.81 14.06
CA MET A 111 -4.42 -11.07 14.79
C MET A 111 -4.15 -10.96 16.29
N ARG A 112 -3.14 -10.20 16.70
CA ARG A 112 -2.85 -9.96 18.12
C ARG A 112 -3.90 -9.10 18.81
N ARG A 113 -4.50 -8.17 18.07
CA ARG A 113 -5.52 -7.28 18.64
C ARG A 113 -6.81 -8.02 19.03
N GLY A 114 -7.20 -9.06 18.30
CA GLY A 114 -8.42 -9.82 18.57
C GLY A 114 -9.68 -9.15 17.97
N ARG A 115 -10.65 -8.79 18.83
CA ARG A 115 -11.97 -8.28 18.38
C ARG A 115 -11.90 -6.83 17.90
N ALA A 116 -12.57 -6.53 16.78
CA ALA A 116 -12.81 -5.18 16.27
C ALA A 116 -14.32 -5.01 15.97
N ARG A 117 -15.00 -4.14 16.70
CA ARG A 117 -16.40 -3.80 16.43
C ARG A 117 -16.52 -2.97 15.18
N ALA A 118 -15.63 -2.00 15.00
CA ALA A 118 -15.57 -1.12 13.86
C ALA A 118 -14.15 -1.11 13.26
N TYR A 119 -14.04 -1.55 12.02
CA TYR A 119 -12.81 -1.57 11.24
C TYR A 119 -12.91 -0.60 10.06
N LEU A 120 -11.92 0.25 9.86
CA LEU A 120 -11.78 1.14 8.71
C LEU A 120 -10.56 0.74 7.90
N ASP A 121 -10.73 0.58 6.61
CA ASP A 121 -9.63 0.50 5.65
C ASP A 121 -9.65 1.70 4.71
N VAL A 122 -8.49 2.31 4.52
CA VAL A 122 -8.32 3.44 3.61
C VAL A 122 -7.46 2.99 2.45
N SER A 123 -8.12 2.67 1.34
CA SER A 123 -7.55 2.37 0.01
C SER A 123 -6.46 1.29 -0.03
N SER A 124 -6.33 0.44 1.00
CA SER A 124 -5.37 -0.67 0.94
C SER A 124 -5.71 -1.64 -0.19
N PRO A 125 -4.73 -2.37 -0.75
CA PRO A 125 -5.01 -3.42 -1.72
C PRO A 125 -6.01 -4.43 -1.16
N ARG A 126 -7.13 -4.61 -1.86
CA ARG A 126 -8.38 -5.26 -1.41
C ARG A 126 -8.25 -6.65 -0.77
N LEU A 127 -7.19 -7.39 -1.09
CA LEU A 127 -6.97 -8.72 -0.55
C LEU A 127 -6.90 -8.71 0.99
N LEU A 128 -6.08 -7.82 1.57
CA LEU A 128 -5.89 -7.78 3.03
C LEU A 128 -7.16 -7.32 3.78
N PRO A 129 -7.80 -6.19 3.46
CA PRO A 129 -8.98 -5.75 4.19
C PRO A 129 -10.15 -6.73 4.07
N LEU A 130 -10.34 -7.38 2.93
CA LEU A 130 -11.38 -8.40 2.78
C LEU A 130 -11.06 -9.68 3.57
N CYS A 131 -9.80 -10.12 3.60
CA CYS A 131 -9.37 -11.22 4.47
C CYS A 131 -9.64 -10.90 5.94
N TYR A 132 -9.38 -9.67 6.38
CA TYR A 132 -9.63 -9.29 7.77
C TYR A 132 -11.15 -9.15 8.05
N ALA A 133 -11.91 -8.51 7.18
CA ALA A 133 -13.35 -8.38 7.30
C ALA A 133 -14.08 -9.75 7.38
N ARG A 134 -13.55 -10.80 6.77
CA ARG A 134 -14.07 -12.19 6.88
C ARG A 134 -13.96 -12.77 8.29
N ARG A 135 -13.08 -12.25 9.13
CA ARG A 135 -12.90 -12.79 10.50
C ARG A 135 -14.15 -12.56 11.33
N ALA A 136 -14.55 -13.57 12.11
CA ALA A 136 -15.68 -13.46 13.04
C ALA A 136 -15.47 -12.37 14.11
N ALA A 137 -14.20 -12.09 14.43
CA ALA A 137 -13.81 -11.05 15.38
C ALA A 137 -14.07 -9.61 14.87
N VAL A 138 -14.31 -9.41 13.57
CA VAL A 138 -14.67 -8.11 12.97
C VAL A 138 -16.19 -8.06 12.84
N GLU A 139 -16.86 -7.07 13.43
CA GLU A 139 -18.33 -6.95 13.37
C GLU A 139 -18.78 -6.15 12.14
N ARG A 140 -18.16 -4.98 11.90
CA ARG A 140 -18.43 -4.11 10.75
C ARG A 140 -17.13 -3.59 10.16
N ALA A 141 -17.11 -3.45 8.84
CA ALA A 141 -15.97 -2.91 8.11
C ALA A 141 -16.41 -1.77 7.19
N TRP A 142 -15.63 -0.69 7.14
CA TRP A 142 -15.76 0.41 6.20
C TRP A 142 -14.55 0.41 5.28
N LEU A 143 -14.81 0.38 3.98
CA LEU A 143 -13.78 0.35 2.95
C LEU A 143 -13.91 1.64 2.13
N VAL A 144 -12.94 2.53 2.29
CA VAL A 144 -12.89 3.85 1.65
C VAL A 144 -11.87 3.83 0.55
N ASN A 145 -12.28 4.16 -0.68
CA ASN A 145 -11.36 4.29 -1.81
C ASN A 145 -11.92 5.28 -2.84
N PRO A 146 -11.28 6.44 -3.08
CA PRO A 146 -11.75 7.42 -4.06
C PRO A 146 -11.67 6.93 -5.51
N ASP A 147 -10.92 5.88 -5.82
CA ASP A 147 -11.00 5.19 -7.10
C ASP A 147 -12.29 4.35 -7.16
N ALA A 148 -13.31 4.92 -7.78
CA ALA A 148 -14.64 4.30 -7.91
C ALA A 148 -14.59 2.95 -8.65
N ALA A 149 -13.67 2.77 -9.62
CA ALA A 149 -13.53 1.53 -10.38
C ALA A 149 -12.93 0.43 -9.49
N ASP A 150 -11.89 0.76 -8.72
CA ASP A 150 -11.30 -0.16 -7.76
C ASP A 150 -12.25 -0.51 -6.62
N LEU A 151 -13.02 0.46 -6.12
CA LEU A 151 -14.03 0.26 -5.11
C LEU A 151 -15.19 -0.62 -5.59
N ALA A 152 -15.63 -0.44 -6.84
CA ALA A 152 -16.66 -1.29 -7.45
C ALA A 152 -16.21 -2.76 -7.50
N LEU A 153 -14.96 -3.01 -7.89
CA LEU A 153 -14.38 -4.35 -7.88
C LEU A 153 -14.25 -4.92 -6.47
N THR A 154 -13.89 -4.09 -5.49
CA THR A 154 -13.82 -4.49 -4.08
C THR A 154 -15.21 -4.89 -3.56
N ARG A 155 -16.26 -4.18 -3.96
CA ARG A 155 -17.65 -4.52 -3.64
C ARG A 155 -18.07 -5.86 -4.22
N GLN A 156 -17.75 -6.12 -5.50
CA GLN A 156 -18.04 -7.43 -6.14
C GLN A 156 -17.33 -8.59 -5.41
N TRP A 157 -16.09 -8.39 -4.97
CA TRP A 157 -15.41 -9.40 -4.17
C TRP A 157 -16.07 -9.61 -2.81
N ALA A 158 -16.49 -8.54 -2.15
CA ALA A 158 -17.21 -8.63 -0.87
C ALA A 158 -18.53 -9.39 -1.02
N GLU A 159 -19.27 -9.19 -2.12
CA GLU A 159 -20.50 -9.94 -2.44
C GLU A 159 -20.20 -11.45 -2.60
N ALA A 160 -19.18 -11.79 -3.41
CA ALA A 160 -18.75 -13.17 -3.60
C ALA A 160 -18.28 -13.85 -2.30
N LEU A 161 -17.81 -13.07 -1.34
CA LEU A 161 -17.39 -13.53 -0.01
C LEU A 161 -18.51 -13.49 1.04
N SER A 162 -19.75 -13.11 0.67
CA SER A 162 -20.91 -12.95 1.56
C SER A 162 -20.66 -11.90 2.65
N LEU A 163 -19.98 -10.81 2.32
CA LEU A 163 -19.63 -9.73 3.23
C LEU A 163 -20.51 -8.46 3.07
N SER A 164 -21.50 -8.46 2.16
CA SER A 164 -22.30 -7.27 1.84
C SER A 164 -23.03 -6.70 3.06
N ALA A 165 -23.51 -7.53 3.97
CA ALA A 165 -24.16 -7.08 5.20
C ALA A 165 -23.19 -6.51 6.25
N LYS A 166 -21.90 -6.78 6.10
CA LYS A 166 -20.85 -6.43 7.04
C LYS A 166 -19.99 -5.26 6.57
N CYS A 167 -19.81 -5.11 5.26
CA CYS A 167 -18.97 -4.09 4.65
C CYS A 167 -19.80 -2.90 4.15
N GLN A 168 -19.33 -1.71 4.47
CA GLN A 168 -19.80 -0.44 3.90
C GLN A 168 -18.70 0.13 3.01
N PHE A 169 -19.08 0.82 1.93
CA PHE A 169 -18.15 1.31 0.90
C PHE A 169 -18.37 2.79 0.67
N SER A 170 -17.29 3.56 0.60
CA SER A 170 -17.33 4.99 0.27
C SER A 170 -16.24 5.33 -0.74
N ASP A 171 -16.61 6.05 -1.79
CA ASP A 171 -15.71 6.64 -2.80
C ASP A 171 -15.29 8.07 -2.45
N THR A 172 -15.74 8.59 -1.33
CA THR A 172 -15.32 9.90 -0.82
C THR A 172 -13.90 9.83 -0.27
N PRO A 173 -12.99 10.72 -0.68
CA PRO A 173 -11.66 10.81 -0.09
C PRO A 173 -11.72 10.93 1.42
N ILE A 174 -10.75 10.32 2.13
CA ILE A 174 -10.78 10.27 3.60
C ILE A 174 -10.82 11.66 4.24
N GLU A 175 -10.20 12.65 3.62
CA GLU A 175 -10.18 14.05 4.08
C GLU A 175 -11.55 14.72 4.03
N ALA A 176 -12.40 14.29 3.09
CA ALA A 176 -13.74 14.80 2.87
C ALA A 176 -14.82 13.89 3.49
N SER A 177 -14.43 12.81 4.17
CA SER A 177 -15.35 11.82 4.71
C SER A 177 -16.28 12.39 5.80
N GLU A 178 -17.54 11.99 5.75
CA GLU A 178 -18.59 12.42 6.69
C GLU A 178 -18.65 11.58 7.99
N PHE A 179 -17.59 10.90 8.37
CA PHE A 179 -17.52 10.11 9.61
C PHE A 179 -17.48 11.01 10.87
N ARG A 180 -18.52 11.82 11.10
CA ARG A 180 -18.49 12.83 12.19
C ARG A 180 -18.37 12.20 13.57
N ASP A 181 -19.21 11.23 13.88
CA ASP A 181 -19.31 10.59 15.21
C ASP A 181 -18.81 9.15 15.23
N GLN A 182 -18.41 8.62 14.08
CA GLN A 182 -17.90 7.28 13.96
C GLN A 182 -16.52 7.17 14.65
N ARG A 183 -16.32 6.05 15.35
CA ARG A 183 -15.02 5.69 15.95
C ARG A 183 -14.67 4.27 15.57
N PHE A 184 -13.40 4.07 15.23
CA PHE A 184 -12.89 2.79 14.74
C PHE A 184 -11.91 2.18 15.73
N ASP A 185 -12.09 0.91 16.04
CA ASP A 185 -11.15 0.16 16.89
C ASP A 185 -9.85 -0.13 16.15
N VAL A 186 -9.95 -0.31 14.83
CA VAL A 186 -8.82 -0.60 13.94
C VAL A 186 -8.94 0.22 12.68
N ILE A 187 -7.85 0.84 12.28
CA ILE A 187 -7.71 1.53 10.99
C ILE A 187 -6.49 0.95 10.27
N THR A 188 -6.64 0.58 9.00
CA THR A 188 -5.51 0.19 8.14
C THR A 188 -5.39 1.10 6.94
N SER A 189 -4.15 1.40 6.54
CA SER A 189 -3.83 2.04 5.28
C SER A 189 -2.45 1.58 4.82
N ILE A 190 -2.41 0.86 3.70
CA ILE A 190 -1.22 0.17 3.23
C ILE A 190 -0.74 0.76 1.93
N SER A 191 0.36 1.51 1.99
CA SER A 191 0.97 2.24 0.87
C SER A 191 -0.07 3.06 0.10
N VAL A 192 -0.62 4.06 0.78
CA VAL A 192 -1.66 4.96 0.26
C VAL A 192 -1.30 6.41 0.49
N PHE A 193 -0.91 6.77 1.72
CA PHE A 193 -0.67 8.16 2.09
C PHE A 193 0.51 8.79 1.36
N GLU A 194 1.43 7.98 0.83
CA GLU A 194 2.49 8.44 -0.07
C GLU A 194 1.95 9.07 -1.36
N HIS A 195 0.74 8.70 -1.81
CA HIS A 195 0.09 9.24 -3.00
C HIS A 195 -0.74 10.51 -2.72
N ILE A 196 -0.87 10.90 -1.46
CA ILE A 196 -1.61 12.09 -1.03
C ILE A 196 -0.63 13.24 -0.79
N ALA A 197 -0.64 14.26 -1.63
CA ALA A 197 0.26 15.40 -1.49
C ALA A 197 0.12 16.07 -0.11
N GLU A 198 -1.13 16.26 0.36
CA GLU A 198 -1.49 16.80 1.67
C GLU A 198 -1.77 15.69 2.70
N ASP A 199 -0.88 14.69 2.79
CA ASP A 199 -0.99 13.51 3.66
C ASP A 199 -1.36 13.83 5.12
N ARG A 200 -0.83 14.94 5.67
CA ARG A 200 -1.09 15.38 7.05
C ARG A 200 -2.59 15.60 7.33
N ARG A 201 -3.36 16.08 6.35
CA ARG A 201 -4.80 16.30 6.51
C ARG A 201 -5.53 14.96 6.67
N GLY A 202 -5.25 14.00 5.81
CA GLY A 202 -5.82 12.66 5.91
C GLY A 202 -5.41 11.95 7.19
N LEU A 203 -4.13 12.02 7.58
CA LEU A 203 -3.64 11.46 8.85
C LEU A 203 -4.34 12.07 10.08
N ALA A 204 -4.60 13.38 10.06
CA ALA A 204 -5.36 14.04 11.13
C ALA A 204 -6.80 13.52 11.24
N VAL A 205 -7.43 13.22 10.10
CA VAL A 205 -8.75 12.56 10.08
C VAL A 205 -8.65 11.16 10.69
N LEU A 206 -7.66 10.34 10.34
CA LEU A 206 -7.48 9.01 10.95
C LEU A 206 -7.33 9.11 12.47
N ARG A 207 -6.52 10.06 12.97
CA ARG A 207 -6.36 10.28 14.41
C ARG A 207 -7.67 10.64 15.09
N ARG A 208 -8.48 11.51 14.48
CA ARG A 208 -9.81 11.90 14.97
C ARG A 208 -10.76 10.70 15.03
N LEU A 209 -10.77 9.88 13.98
CA LEU A 209 -11.65 8.72 13.85
C LEU A 209 -11.26 7.54 14.73
N LEU A 210 -10.02 7.49 15.22
CA LEU A 210 -9.55 6.39 16.08
C LEU A 210 -10.24 6.43 17.44
N ALA A 211 -10.79 5.29 17.86
CA ALA A 211 -11.38 5.09 19.19
C ALA A 211 -10.30 5.17 20.28
N PRO A 212 -10.63 5.53 21.53
CA PRO A 212 -9.74 5.35 22.66
C PRO A 212 -9.30 3.87 22.75
N GLY A 213 -7.98 3.63 22.90
CA GLY A 213 -7.39 2.29 22.83
C GLY A 213 -7.44 1.65 21.43
N GLY A 214 -7.83 2.38 20.40
CA GLY A 214 -7.81 1.96 18.99
C GLY A 214 -6.40 1.91 18.42
N THR A 215 -6.26 1.25 17.28
CA THR A 215 -4.96 1.06 16.59
C THR A 215 -5.02 1.49 15.13
N ILE A 216 -4.05 2.28 14.68
CA ILE A 216 -3.78 2.53 13.26
C ILE A 216 -2.58 1.68 12.85
N LEU A 217 -2.72 0.92 11.77
CA LEU A 217 -1.63 0.21 11.10
C LEU A 217 -1.39 0.87 9.74
N LEU A 218 -0.24 1.50 9.60
CA LEU A 218 0.14 2.31 8.45
C LEU A 218 1.43 1.78 7.84
N THR A 219 1.49 1.66 6.52
CA THR A 219 2.73 1.40 5.80
C THR A 219 2.99 2.46 4.75
N LEU A 220 4.25 2.86 4.58
CA LEU A 220 4.69 3.90 3.66
C LEU A 220 6.02 3.52 3.01
N PRO A 221 6.27 3.84 1.74
CA PRO A 221 7.60 3.69 1.16
C PRO A 221 8.58 4.66 1.82
N CYS A 222 9.81 4.22 1.98
CA CYS A 222 10.85 5.00 2.63
C CYS A 222 12.21 4.81 1.96
N ALA A 223 13.11 5.77 2.20
CA ALA A 223 14.51 5.74 1.78
C ALA A 223 15.36 6.52 2.78
N ALA A 224 16.67 6.25 2.84
CA ALA A 224 17.60 6.97 3.74
C ALA A 224 17.59 8.49 3.49
N VAL A 225 17.37 8.89 2.22
CA VAL A 225 17.13 10.29 1.82
C VAL A 225 15.77 10.34 1.15
N GLY A 226 14.83 11.08 1.75
CA GLY A 226 13.46 11.21 1.25
C GLY A 226 13.40 12.00 -0.06
N TYR A 227 12.41 11.66 -0.89
CA TYR A 227 12.18 12.34 -2.17
C TYR A 227 10.75 12.17 -2.65
N ASP A 228 10.30 13.09 -3.52
CA ASP A 228 9.00 13.03 -4.17
C ASP A 228 9.13 12.55 -5.62
N GLN A 229 8.29 11.61 -6.03
CA GLN A 229 8.18 11.15 -7.40
C GLN A 229 7.02 11.85 -8.11
N TYR A 230 7.26 12.19 -9.37
CA TYR A 230 6.29 12.80 -10.27
C TYR A 230 6.18 11.98 -11.56
N ARG A 231 5.04 12.08 -12.24
CA ARG A 231 4.79 11.45 -13.54
C ARG A 231 4.32 12.47 -14.56
N ASP A 232 4.45 12.14 -15.83
CA ASP A 232 3.93 12.88 -16.96
C ASP A 232 2.45 12.57 -17.27
N TYR A 233 1.80 11.79 -16.43
CA TYR A 233 0.37 11.45 -16.49
C TYR A 233 -0.19 11.25 -15.09
N ASP A 234 -1.50 11.51 -14.91
CA ASP A 234 -2.20 11.22 -13.65
C ASP A 234 -2.55 9.73 -13.58
N GLU A 235 -1.95 8.99 -12.64
CA GLU A 235 -2.16 7.55 -12.47
C GLU A 235 -3.59 7.23 -12.01
N TYR A 236 -4.15 8.08 -11.17
CA TYR A 236 -5.42 7.82 -10.47
C TYR A 236 -6.54 8.78 -10.89
N ASN A 237 -6.28 9.75 -11.74
CA ASN A 237 -7.19 10.85 -12.09
C ASN A 237 -7.68 11.65 -10.86
N LEU A 238 -6.82 11.79 -9.86
CA LEU A 238 -7.11 12.43 -8.57
C LEU A 238 -6.20 13.62 -8.27
N THR A 239 -5.17 13.84 -9.10
CA THR A 239 -4.12 14.82 -8.82
C THR A 239 -4.23 16.02 -9.76
N GLN A 240 -3.96 17.22 -9.26
CA GLN A 240 -3.85 18.41 -10.10
C GLN A 240 -2.50 18.44 -10.82
N GLN A 241 -2.52 18.86 -12.08
CA GLN A 241 -1.30 19.06 -12.86
C GLN A 241 -0.51 20.25 -12.34
N ASN A 242 0.79 20.07 -12.14
CA ASN A 242 1.71 21.13 -11.80
C ASN A 242 1.96 22.06 -12.99
N ALA A 243 2.54 23.24 -12.75
CA ALA A 243 2.87 24.22 -13.79
C ALA A 243 3.86 23.70 -14.84
N ASP A 244 4.69 22.71 -14.50
CA ASP A 244 5.64 22.06 -15.40
C ASP A 244 5.04 20.87 -16.18
N GLY A 245 3.73 20.65 -16.09
CA GLY A 245 3.02 19.56 -16.74
C GLY A 245 3.10 18.22 -16.05
N SER A 246 3.81 18.12 -14.93
CA SER A 246 3.92 16.88 -14.15
C SER A 246 2.76 16.74 -13.14
N TYR A 247 2.56 15.50 -12.67
CA TYR A 247 1.62 15.16 -11.60
C TYR A 247 2.39 14.55 -10.44
N PHE A 248 2.05 14.95 -9.20
CA PHE A 248 2.57 14.28 -8.01
C PHE A 248 2.12 12.82 -8.03
N PHE A 249 3.07 11.90 -7.83
CA PHE A 249 2.76 10.47 -7.83
C PHE A 249 2.86 9.86 -6.45
N GLN A 250 4.03 9.96 -5.82
CA GLN A 250 4.23 9.42 -4.47
C GLN A 250 5.45 10.05 -3.78
N ARG A 251 5.48 9.90 -2.46
CA ARG A 251 6.58 10.32 -1.59
C ARG A 251 7.30 9.12 -1.01
N PHE A 252 8.64 9.13 -1.05
CA PHE A 252 9.47 8.26 -0.23
C PHE A 252 9.89 9.01 1.03
N TYR A 253 9.52 8.48 2.18
CA TYR A 253 9.77 9.14 3.46
C TYR A 253 11.16 8.78 3.98
N ASP A 254 11.91 9.77 4.47
CA ASP A 254 13.06 9.59 5.34
C ASP A 254 12.66 9.76 6.82
N ALA A 255 13.61 9.61 7.74
CA ALA A 255 13.37 9.74 9.16
C ALA A 255 12.83 11.15 9.54
N SER A 256 13.31 12.21 8.87
CA SER A 256 12.88 13.59 9.10
C SER A 256 11.43 13.81 8.65
N SER A 257 11.12 13.45 7.41
CA SER A 257 9.78 13.61 6.85
C SER A 257 8.73 12.75 7.57
N LEU A 258 9.07 11.55 8.04
CA LEU A 258 8.19 10.78 8.92
C LEU A 258 7.88 11.54 10.20
N LYS A 259 8.91 12.09 10.87
CA LYS A 259 8.73 12.85 12.10
C LYS A 259 7.85 14.09 11.88
N GLU A 260 8.11 14.84 10.82
CA GLU A 260 7.41 16.10 10.53
C GLU A 260 5.98 15.90 10.03
N ARG A 261 5.73 14.85 9.24
CA ARG A 261 4.46 14.66 8.55
C ARG A 261 3.56 13.62 9.22
N VAL A 262 4.14 12.56 9.77
CA VAL A 262 3.38 11.43 10.33
C VAL A 262 3.36 11.50 11.86
N PHE A 263 4.52 11.56 12.52
CA PHE A 263 4.57 11.52 13.99
C PHE A 263 4.05 12.82 14.63
N ALA A 264 4.29 13.96 14.00
CA ALA A 264 3.70 15.22 14.46
C ALA A 264 2.17 15.23 14.48
N VAL A 265 1.53 14.36 13.67
CA VAL A 265 0.08 14.22 13.59
C VAL A 265 -0.44 13.05 14.43
N LEU A 266 0.13 11.85 14.26
CA LEU A 266 -0.35 10.62 14.90
C LEU A 266 0.26 10.38 16.28
N GLY A 267 1.37 11.02 16.61
CA GLY A 267 2.24 10.71 17.76
C GLY A 267 3.35 9.74 17.37
N GLU A 268 4.20 9.37 18.32
CA GLU A 268 5.23 8.35 18.12
C GLU A 268 4.58 6.96 17.93
N PRO A 269 5.07 6.15 16.98
CA PRO A 269 4.54 4.81 16.79
C PRO A 269 4.92 3.91 17.99
N ARG A 270 3.99 3.09 18.44
CA ARG A 270 4.24 2.05 19.44
C ARG A 270 5.23 1.00 18.94
N GLN A 271 5.14 0.67 17.66
CA GLN A 271 6.06 -0.24 16.98
C GLN A 271 6.29 0.25 15.55
N MET A 272 7.54 0.15 15.12
CA MET A 272 7.96 0.47 13.75
C MET A 272 8.90 -0.63 13.26
N THR A 273 8.77 -1.00 11.99
CA THR A 273 9.66 -1.96 11.34
C THR A 273 9.97 -1.48 9.92
N VAL A 274 11.24 -1.47 9.58
CA VAL A 274 11.74 -1.06 8.27
C VAL A 274 12.15 -2.30 7.49
N TYR A 275 11.64 -2.44 6.28
CA TYR A 275 11.97 -3.53 5.36
C TYR A 275 12.40 -2.92 4.03
N GLY A 276 13.61 -3.23 3.57
CA GLY A 276 14.18 -2.59 2.39
C GLY A 276 15.08 -3.49 1.58
N GLU A 277 15.45 -2.99 0.40
CA GLU A 277 16.32 -3.67 -0.53
C GLU A 277 17.74 -3.87 0.05
N ARG A 278 18.37 -5.00 -0.33
CA ARG A 278 19.76 -5.31 0.04
C ARG A 278 20.77 -4.59 -0.85
N GLU A 279 20.38 -4.38 -2.11
CA GLU A 279 21.20 -3.76 -3.16
C GLU A 279 20.49 -2.49 -3.66
N PRO A 280 21.15 -1.32 -3.62
CA PRO A 280 20.53 -0.07 -4.05
C PRO A 280 19.96 -0.13 -5.46
N GLY A 281 18.74 0.37 -5.63
CA GLY A 281 18.05 0.46 -6.90
C GLY A 281 17.44 -0.86 -7.40
N TYR A 282 17.44 -1.94 -6.62
CA TYR A 282 16.74 -3.17 -6.98
C TYR A 282 15.23 -2.92 -7.09
N PHE A 283 14.66 -2.20 -6.12
CA PHE A 283 13.22 -1.91 -6.08
C PHE A 283 12.77 -1.16 -7.34
N GLY A 284 13.45 -0.08 -7.70
CA GLY A 284 13.13 0.72 -8.88
C GLY A 284 13.27 -0.08 -10.20
N ARG A 285 14.37 -0.83 -10.37
CA ARG A 285 14.56 -1.70 -11.54
C ARG A 285 13.49 -2.78 -11.65
N ASN A 286 13.10 -3.38 -10.52
CA ASN A 286 12.05 -4.39 -10.50
C ASN A 286 10.69 -3.79 -10.86
N ALA A 287 10.35 -2.61 -10.32
CA ALA A 287 9.13 -1.88 -10.65
C ALA A 287 9.06 -1.52 -12.14
N GLU A 288 10.17 -1.04 -12.73
CA GLU A 288 10.24 -0.74 -14.16
C GLU A 288 10.03 -1.98 -15.03
N GLN A 289 10.65 -3.11 -14.68
CA GLN A 289 10.45 -4.37 -15.41
C GLN A 289 8.98 -4.83 -15.38
N LYS A 290 8.30 -4.70 -14.24
CA LYS A 290 6.87 -5.01 -14.11
C LYS A 290 6.00 -4.11 -14.95
N MET A 291 6.27 -2.80 -14.96
CA MET A 291 5.51 -1.84 -15.77
C MET A 291 5.56 -2.16 -17.27
N ARG A 292 6.63 -2.77 -17.76
CA ARG A 292 6.71 -3.26 -19.15
C ARG A 292 5.75 -4.42 -19.45
N GLY A 293 5.13 -5.02 -18.42
CA GLY A 293 4.19 -6.11 -18.56
C GLY A 293 4.82 -7.46 -18.90
N LEU A 294 4.04 -8.34 -19.52
CA LEU A 294 4.58 -9.63 -19.98
C LEU A 294 5.69 -9.39 -21.03
N PRO A 295 6.81 -10.14 -20.94
CA PRO A 295 6.95 -11.43 -20.25
C PRO A 295 7.53 -11.40 -18.81
N TYR A 296 7.22 -10.38 -17.98
CA TYR A 296 7.72 -10.39 -16.61
C TYR A 296 7.28 -11.68 -15.86
N PRO A 297 8.21 -12.43 -15.25
CA PRO A 297 7.90 -13.71 -14.60
C PRO A 297 7.37 -13.50 -13.18
N PHE A 298 6.10 -13.13 -13.03
CA PHE A 298 5.46 -12.82 -11.76
C PHE A 298 5.53 -13.94 -10.72
N TRP A 299 5.61 -15.21 -11.15
CA TRP A 299 5.73 -16.37 -10.25
C TRP A 299 6.97 -16.35 -9.35
N ARG A 300 8.06 -15.68 -9.77
CA ARG A 300 9.29 -15.58 -8.97
C ARG A 300 9.22 -14.50 -7.90
N GLU A 301 8.23 -13.60 -7.94
CA GLU A 301 8.16 -12.42 -7.10
C GLU A 301 8.30 -12.72 -5.60
N PRO A 302 7.59 -13.70 -5.01
CA PRO A 302 7.71 -13.99 -3.58
C PRO A 302 9.14 -14.39 -3.19
N TYR A 303 9.81 -15.20 -4.03
CA TYR A 303 11.19 -15.60 -3.80
C TYR A 303 12.15 -14.42 -3.93
N MET A 304 11.97 -13.55 -4.94
CA MET A 304 12.81 -12.38 -5.15
C MET A 304 12.70 -11.41 -3.98
N MET A 305 11.49 -11.23 -3.43
CA MET A 305 11.30 -10.39 -2.25
C MET A 305 12.08 -10.91 -1.04
N GLY A 306 11.98 -12.19 -0.71
CA GLY A 306 12.74 -12.77 0.39
C GLY A 306 14.25 -12.74 0.18
N ARG A 307 14.72 -12.84 -1.08
CA ARG A 307 16.14 -12.83 -1.41
C ARG A 307 16.78 -11.44 -1.42
N HIS A 308 16.06 -10.44 -1.97
CA HIS A 308 16.62 -9.10 -2.20
C HIS A 308 16.19 -8.06 -1.16
N PHE A 309 15.35 -8.43 -0.20
CA PHE A 309 14.92 -7.54 0.86
C PHE A 309 15.22 -8.14 2.24
N GLN A 310 15.33 -7.27 3.24
CA GLN A 310 15.53 -7.65 4.64
C GLN A 310 15.01 -6.57 5.58
N ILE A 311 14.96 -6.88 6.87
CA ILE A 311 14.66 -5.90 7.93
C ILE A 311 15.92 -5.08 8.24
N TYR A 312 15.72 -3.78 8.43
CA TYR A 312 16.76 -2.83 8.84
C TYR A 312 16.45 -2.23 10.21
N PRO A 313 17.47 -1.84 10.99
CA PRO A 313 17.27 -1.26 12.33
C PRO A 313 16.63 0.14 12.29
N SER A 314 16.83 0.89 11.20
CA SER A 314 16.26 2.23 10.98
C SER A 314 16.18 2.55 9.50
N ILE A 315 15.50 3.64 9.15
CA ILE A 315 15.43 4.15 7.76
C ILE A 315 16.80 4.64 7.30
N ASP A 316 17.56 5.27 8.18
CA ASP A 316 18.92 5.77 7.85
C ASP A 316 19.91 4.65 7.51
N ALA A 317 19.60 3.41 7.90
CA ALA A 317 20.41 2.24 7.58
C ALA A 317 20.08 1.61 6.22
N LEU A 318 19.07 2.11 5.51
CA LEU A 318 18.71 1.60 4.19
C LEU A 318 19.79 1.95 3.16
N PRO A 319 20.23 0.97 2.35
CA PRO A 319 21.15 1.26 1.24
C PRO A 319 20.43 1.90 0.03
N GLY A 320 19.09 1.84 -0.01
CA GLY A 320 18.26 2.36 -1.08
C GLY A 320 16.81 2.48 -0.62
N GLU A 321 15.86 1.89 -1.36
CA GLU A 321 14.43 2.02 -1.11
C GLU A 321 13.88 0.87 -0.24
N GLY A 322 12.79 1.17 0.47
CA GLY A 322 12.10 0.20 1.31
C GLY A 322 10.68 0.63 1.66
N VAL A 323 10.13 -0.03 2.66
CA VAL A 323 8.84 0.29 3.26
C VAL A 323 8.97 0.31 4.79
N VAL A 324 8.35 1.26 5.43
CA VAL A 324 8.21 1.33 6.88
C VAL A 324 6.78 0.95 7.27
N ALA A 325 6.64 0.05 8.22
CA ALA A 325 5.36 -0.35 8.81
C ALA A 325 5.29 0.14 10.26
N MET A 326 4.18 0.75 10.64
CA MET A 326 4.02 1.48 11.89
C MET A 326 2.68 1.16 12.56
N GLU A 327 2.72 0.96 13.88
CA GLU A 327 1.55 0.82 14.74
C GLU A 327 1.41 2.06 15.63
N PHE A 328 0.28 2.74 15.54
CA PHE A 328 -0.10 3.85 16.43
C PHE A 328 -1.28 3.44 17.29
N VAL A 329 -1.27 3.82 18.56
CA VAL A 329 -2.34 3.53 19.54
C VAL A 329 -2.79 4.85 20.15
N LYS A 330 -4.13 5.03 20.32
CA LYS A 330 -4.71 6.22 20.93
C LYS A 330 -4.94 6.02 22.42
#